data_604c73718afa29bc5174adbc42f3dbc7
#
_entry.id   604c73718afa29bc5174adbc42f3dbc7
#
_cell.length_a   1.000
_cell.length_b   1.000
_cell.length_c   1.000
_cell.angle_alpha   90.00
_cell.angle_beta   90.00
_cell.angle_gamma   90.00
#
_symmetry.space_group_name_H-M   'P 1'
#
loop_
_entity.id
_entity.type
_entity.pdbx_description
1 polymer ?
#
loop_
_entity_poly.entity_id
_entity_poly.type
_entity_poly.pdbx_seq_one_letter_code
_entity_poly.pdbx_strand_id
1 'polypeptide(L)'
;MQKLFSLSSLSRCGFLTCAMVLCGCALEVENLQPSQELKRLANPPGTVYAGWRVFQDKCSGCHGPDATGAPSAPDVLATVRQMGQRQFISLVLRRYDWGFAATPSGSAAGEAMVEDMVQRRQYMLSMPAWQEEPRVNAHIADLYAYLRARADGTQGLGRPPQ
;
A
#
# COMPACT_ATOMS: atom_id res chain seq x y z
N MET A 1 -49.34 49.59 36.19
CA MET A 1 -49.43 48.79 34.99
C MET A 1 -48.08 48.11 34.81
N GLN A 2 -47.91 46.87 35.32
CA GLN A 2 -46.69 46.06 35.16
C GLN A 2 -46.90 45.11 34.02
N LYS A 3 -45.99 45.18 33.00
CA LYS A 3 -45.99 44.27 31.86
C LYS A 3 -45.36 42.95 32.31
N LEU A 4 -46.18 41.92 32.37
CA LEU A 4 -45.69 40.52 32.43
C LEU A 4 -45.00 40.17 31.13
N PHE A 5 -43.65 40.14 31.10
CA PHE A 5 -42.89 39.59 30.03
C PHE A 5 -42.98 38.06 30.09
N SER A 6 -43.57 37.50 29.05
CA SER A 6 -43.85 36.08 28.92
C SER A 6 -42.56 35.24 28.89
N LEU A 7 -42.36 34.40 29.89
CA LEU A 7 -41.29 33.38 29.98
C LEU A 7 -41.35 32.30 28.90
N SER A 8 -42.39 32.33 28.07
CA SER A 8 -42.58 31.34 27.00
C SER A 8 -41.65 31.51 25.78
N SER A 9 -41.02 32.68 25.59
CA SER A 9 -40.13 32.96 24.48
C SER A 9 -38.73 32.37 24.64
N LEU A 10 -38.24 32.28 25.89
CA LEU A 10 -36.89 31.73 26.17
C LEU A 10 -36.82 30.22 26.05
N SER A 11 -37.93 29.51 26.31
CA SER A 11 -37.98 28.05 26.18
C SER A 11 -37.94 27.58 24.72
N ARG A 12 -38.50 28.35 23.81
CA ARG A 12 -38.51 28.00 22.37
C ARG A 12 -37.14 28.18 21.68
N CYS A 13 -36.35 29.18 22.08
CA CYS A 13 -34.99 29.38 21.58
C CYS A 13 -34.04 28.27 22.06
N GLY A 14 -34.17 27.79 23.30
CA GLY A 14 -33.33 26.72 23.84
C GLY A 14 -33.55 25.39 23.15
N PHE A 15 -34.77 25.07 22.71
CA PHE A 15 -35.08 23.84 21.98
C PHE A 15 -34.57 23.87 20.55
N LEU A 16 -34.61 25.03 19.87
CA LEU A 16 -34.09 25.16 18.51
C LEU A 16 -32.56 25.07 18.45
N THR A 17 -31.86 25.64 19.45
CA THR A 17 -30.38 25.53 19.50
C THR A 17 -29.91 24.11 19.83
N CYS A 18 -30.64 23.38 20.69
CA CYS A 18 -30.31 21.99 21.01
C CYS A 18 -30.52 21.05 19.79
N ALA A 19 -31.56 21.30 18.98
CA ALA A 19 -31.81 20.51 17.75
C ALA A 19 -30.74 20.71 16.67
N MET A 20 -30.17 21.93 16.56
CA MET A 20 -29.08 22.19 15.57
C MET A 20 -27.76 21.53 15.94
N VAL A 21 -27.45 21.36 17.23
CA VAL A 21 -26.20 20.70 17.66
C VAL A 21 -26.26 19.18 17.42
N LEU A 22 -27.45 18.57 17.45
CA LEU A 22 -27.62 17.14 17.19
C LEU A 22 -27.55 16.78 15.70
N CYS A 23 -27.86 17.71 14.76
CA CYS A 23 -27.72 17.47 13.33
C CYS A 23 -26.26 17.46 12.83
N GLY A 24 -25.34 18.13 13.54
CA GLY A 24 -23.93 18.18 13.15
C GLY A 24 -23.20 16.83 13.24
N CYS A 25 -23.59 15.97 14.19
CA CYS A 25 -22.95 14.66 14.36
C CYS A 25 -23.40 13.61 13.32
N ALA A 26 -24.58 13.78 12.70
CA ALA A 26 -25.07 12.84 11.70
C ALA A 26 -24.32 12.95 10.36
N LEU A 27 -23.78 14.13 10.05
CA LEU A 27 -23.01 14.37 8.81
C LEU A 27 -21.61 13.73 8.82
N GLU A 28 -21.02 13.53 9.99
CA GLU A 28 -19.70 12.88 10.11
C GLU A 28 -19.77 11.37 9.90
N VAL A 29 -20.90 10.74 10.24
CA VAL A 29 -21.08 9.29 10.07
C VAL A 29 -21.24 8.89 8.60
N GLU A 30 -21.86 9.74 7.77
CA GLU A 30 -22.01 9.49 6.34
C GLU A 30 -20.69 9.53 5.57
N ASN A 31 -19.67 10.25 6.07
CA ASN A 31 -18.35 10.32 5.44
C ASN A 31 -17.44 9.09 5.69
N LEU A 32 -17.82 8.19 6.60
CA LEU A 32 -17.05 6.98 6.86
C LEU A 32 -17.17 5.95 5.74
N GLN A 33 -18.31 5.86 5.07
CA GLN A 33 -18.53 4.91 3.98
C GLN A 33 -17.66 5.20 2.75
N PRO A 34 -17.54 6.45 2.24
CA PRO A 34 -16.62 6.76 1.15
C PRO A 34 -15.17 6.45 1.48
N SER A 35 -14.73 6.69 2.71
CA SER A 35 -13.34 6.39 3.12
C SER A 35 -13.06 4.89 3.21
N GLN A 36 -14.04 4.08 3.60
CA GLN A 36 -13.94 2.62 3.60
C GLN A 36 -13.95 2.07 2.19
N GLU A 37 -14.79 2.63 1.30
CA GLU A 37 -14.81 2.24 -0.12
C GLU A 37 -13.50 2.59 -0.81
N LEU A 38 -12.94 3.77 -0.58
CA LEU A 38 -11.62 4.14 -1.09
C LEU A 38 -10.51 3.22 -0.57
N LYS A 39 -10.55 2.81 0.69
CA LYS A 39 -9.61 1.81 1.24
C LYS A 39 -9.78 0.46 0.57
N ARG A 40 -11.01 0.03 0.30
CA ARG A 40 -11.30 -1.23 -0.40
C ARG A 40 -10.84 -1.19 -1.85
N LEU A 41 -11.06 -0.08 -2.55
CA LEU A 41 -10.57 0.14 -3.91
C LEU A 41 -9.05 0.30 -4.00
N ALA A 42 -8.41 0.78 -2.94
CA ALA A 42 -6.97 0.89 -2.83
C ALA A 42 -6.28 -0.44 -2.49
N ASN A 43 -7.04 -1.45 -2.04
CA ASN A 43 -6.49 -2.80 -1.86
C ASN A 43 -6.06 -3.37 -3.21
N PRO A 44 -4.86 -3.95 -3.29
CA PRO A 44 -4.41 -4.52 -4.55
C PRO A 44 -5.36 -5.64 -4.98
N PRO A 45 -5.79 -5.68 -6.27
CA PRO A 45 -6.54 -6.81 -6.78
C PRO A 45 -5.67 -8.05 -6.72
N GLY A 46 -6.26 -9.20 -6.40
CA GLY A 46 -5.58 -10.47 -6.35
C GLY A 46 -5.86 -11.25 -5.06
N THR A 47 -5.47 -12.51 -5.05
CA THR A 47 -5.61 -13.40 -3.91
C THR A 47 -4.29 -13.59 -3.19
N VAL A 48 -4.30 -13.41 -1.87
CA VAL A 48 -3.11 -13.61 -1.02
C VAL A 48 -2.59 -15.05 -1.14
N TYR A 49 -3.50 -16.01 -1.25
CA TYR A 49 -3.14 -17.43 -1.40
C TYR A 49 -2.44 -17.73 -2.73
N ALA A 50 -2.96 -17.23 -3.86
CA ALA A 50 -2.32 -17.43 -5.17
C ALA A 50 -0.94 -16.77 -5.20
N GLY A 51 -0.83 -15.55 -4.64
CA GLY A 51 0.44 -14.84 -4.52
C GLY A 51 1.46 -15.58 -3.66
N TRP A 52 1.04 -16.14 -2.54
CA TRP A 52 1.89 -16.98 -1.70
C TRP A 52 2.44 -18.18 -2.48
N ARG A 53 1.59 -18.88 -3.26
CA ARG A 53 2.04 -20.00 -4.08
C ARG A 53 3.10 -19.60 -5.09
N VAL A 54 2.92 -18.48 -5.77
CA VAL A 54 3.91 -17.96 -6.73
C VAL A 54 5.21 -17.59 -6.00
N PHE A 55 5.10 -16.91 -4.86
CA PHE A 55 6.26 -16.53 -4.06
C PHE A 55 7.06 -17.77 -3.63
N GLN A 56 6.41 -18.79 -3.07
CA GLN A 56 7.08 -20.00 -2.62
C GLN A 56 7.75 -20.76 -3.76
N ASP A 57 7.14 -20.78 -4.95
CA ASP A 57 7.67 -21.50 -6.11
C ASP A 57 8.86 -20.77 -6.79
N LYS A 58 8.79 -19.44 -6.89
CA LYS A 58 9.71 -18.68 -7.74
C LYS A 58 10.66 -17.72 -6.99
N CYS A 59 10.30 -17.30 -5.79
CA CYS A 59 10.98 -16.19 -5.10
C CYS A 59 11.65 -16.62 -3.80
N SER A 60 11.05 -17.57 -3.08
CA SER A 60 11.48 -17.95 -1.72
C SER A 60 12.89 -18.53 -1.67
N GLY A 61 13.36 -19.17 -2.76
CA GLY A 61 14.70 -19.72 -2.84
C GLY A 61 15.81 -18.67 -2.68
N CYS A 62 15.56 -17.44 -3.08
CA CYS A 62 16.50 -16.33 -2.91
C CYS A 62 16.11 -15.40 -1.75
N HIS A 63 14.82 -15.06 -1.62
CA HIS A 63 14.34 -14.08 -0.65
C HIS A 63 13.91 -14.66 0.70
N GLY A 64 14.14 -15.96 0.90
CA GLY A 64 13.70 -16.68 2.10
C GLY A 64 12.19 -17.00 2.08
N PRO A 65 11.75 -18.04 2.82
CA PRO A 65 10.36 -18.49 2.82
C PRO A 65 9.37 -17.44 3.36
N ASP A 66 9.89 -16.54 4.19
CA ASP A 66 9.10 -15.48 4.86
C ASP A 66 9.19 -14.12 4.18
N ALA A 67 9.91 -14.03 3.05
CA ALA A 67 10.14 -12.79 2.31
C ALA A 67 10.95 -11.72 3.08
N THR A 68 11.58 -12.07 4.18
CA THR A 68 12.41 -11.18 5.02
C THR A 68 13.87 -11.11 4.58
N GLY A 69 14.18 -11.71 3.44
CA GLY A 69 15.53 -11.78 2.91
C GLY A 69 16.29 -13.04 3.31
N ALA A 70 17.40 -13.25 2.63
CA ALA A 70 18.39 -14.31 2.86
C ALA A 70 19.77 -13.79 2.43
N PRO A 71 20.85 -14.50 2.68
CA PRO A 71 22.19 -14.06 2.23
C PRO A 71 22.30 -13.77 0.74
N SER A 72 21.44 -14.39 -0.06
CA SER A 72 21.41 -14.26 -1.53
C SER A 72 20.54 -13.10 -2.04
N ALA A 73 19.62 -12.57 -1.25
CA ALA A 73 18.71 -11.52 -1.67
C ALA A 73 18.13 -10.72 -0.49
N PRO A 74 17.84 -9.41 -0.69
CA PRO A 74 17.37 -8.54 0.38
C PRO A 74 15.94 -8.86 0.85
N ASP A 75 15.55 -8.22 1.97
CA ASP A 75 14.19 -8.18 2.49
C ASP A 75 13.25 -7.50 1.47
N VAL A 76 12.28 -8.27 0.98
CA VAL A 76 11.28 -7.80 0.02
C VAL A 76 10.18 -6.99 0.70
N LEU A 77 9.86 -7.31 1.95
CA LEU A 77 8.75 -6.67 2.66
C LEU A 77 9.03 -5.18 2.93
N ALA A 78 10.28 -4.85 3.29
CA ALA A 78 10.70 -3.47 3.48
C ALA A 78 10.54 -2.64 2.20
N THR A 79 10.89 -3.21 1.06
CA THR A 79 10.78 -2.58 -0.26
C THR A 79 9.32 -2.43 -0.69
N VAL A 80 8.52 -3.50 -0.59
CA VAL A 80 7.10 -3.50 -0.99
C VAL A 80 6.27 -2.55 -0.16
N ARG A 81 6.62 -2.32 1.11
CA ARG A 81 5.92 -1.36 1.98
C ARG A 81 5.91 0.06 1.41
N GLN A 82 6.96 0.43 0.70
CA GLN A 82 7.13 1.77 0.11
C GLN A 82 6.73 1.82 -1.37
N MET A 83 6.35 0.69 -1.97
CA MET A 83 6.15 0.54 -3.41
C MET A 83 4.68 0.37 -3.77
N GLY A 84 4.21 1.10 -4.77
CA GLY A 84 2.90 0.89 -5.36
C GLY A 84 2.86 -0.31 -6.31
N GLN A 85 1.67 -0.84 -6.56
CA GLN A 85 1.47 -2.03 -7.39
C GLN A 85 2.11 -1.91 -8.78
N ARG A 86 1.94 -0.78 -9.48
CA ARG A 86 2.51 -0.56 -10.82
C ARG A 86 4.03 -0.61 -10.82
N GLN A 87 4.65 0.00 -9.81
CA GLN A 87 6.09 0.01 -9.64
C GLN A 87 6.62 -1.40 -9.38
N PHE A 88 5.94 -2.15 -8.48
CA PHE A 88 6.24 -3.54 -8.21
C PHE A 88 6.18 -4.41 -9.47
N ILE A 89 5.10 -4.30 -10.25
CA ILE A 89 4.91 -5.05 -11.49
C ILE A 89 6.06 -4.77 -12.47
N SER A 90 6.41 -3.50 -12.67
CA SER A 90 7.52 -3.12 -13.54
C SER A 90 8.85 -3.64 -13.06
N LEU A 91 9.12 -3.56 -11.76
CA LEU A 91 10.36 -4.05 -11.15
C LEU A 91 10.51 -5.55 -11.33
N VAL A 92 9.46 -6.32 -11.01
CA VAL A 92 9.52 -7.79 -11.08
C VAL A 92 9.55 -8.29 -12.52
N LEU A 93 8.68 -7.77 -13.38
CA LEU A 93 8.59 -8.27 -14.77
C LEU A 93 9.74 -7.76 -15.64
N ARG A 94 10.12 -6.48 -15.51
CA ARG A 94 11.04 -5.82 -16.45
C ARG A 94 12.31 -5.29 -15.81
N ARG A 95 12.46 -5.35 -14.49
CA ARG A 95 13.54 -4.72 -13.73
C ARG A 95 13.58 -3.20 -13.87
N TYR A 96 12.45 -2.55 -14.13
CA TYR A 96 12.37 -1.08 -14.16
C TYR A 96 12.13 -0.54 -12.75
N ASP A 97 13.07 0.24 -12.26
CA ASP A 97 12.87 1.04 -11.05
C ASP A 97 12.37 2.43 -11.44
N TRP A 98 11.14 2.75 -11.07
CA TRP A 98 10.52 4.06 -11.30
C TRP A 98 10.95 5.11 -10.26
N GLY A 99 11.77 4.73 -9.28
CA GLY A 99 12.22 5.59 -8.20
C GLY A 99 13.26 6.63 -8.60
N PHE A 100 13.80 6.55 -9.81
CA PHE A 100 14.76 7.50 -10.30
C PHE A 100 14.06 8.68 -10.98
N ALA A 101 13.77 9.73 -10.20
CA ALA A 101 13.52 11.04 -10.77
C ALA A 101 14.75 11.43 -11.60
N ALA A 102 14.51 11.98 -12.79
CA ALA A 102 15.59 12.46 -13.65
C ALA A 102 16.42 13.51 -12.89
N THR A 103 17.58 13.09 -12.40
CA THR A 103 18.55 14.00 -11.78
C THR A 103 19.33 14.66 -12.89
N PRO A 104 19.57 15.98 -12.83
CA PRO A 104 20.36 16.66 -13.85
C PRO A 104 21.75 16.03 -13.97
N SER A 105 22.09 15.55 -15.16
CA SER A 105 23.41 15.03 -15.46
C SER A 105 24.47 16.09 -15.24
N GLY A 106 25.54 15.73 -14.52
CA GLY A 106 26.71 16.61 -14.32
C GLY A 106 26.83 17.30 -12.97
N SER A 107 26.02 16.90 -11.98
CA SER A 107 26.22 17.33 -10.59
C SER A 107 26.88 16.23 -9.75
N ALA A 108 27.63 16.58 -8.70
CA ALA A 108 28.18 15.61 -7.74
C ALA A 108 27.08 14.70 -7.13
N ALA A 109 25.86 15.21 -7.01
CA ALA A 109 24.69 14.44 -6.61
C ALA A 109 24.27 13.43 -7.70
N GLY A 110 24.46 13.78 -8.98
CA GLY A 110 24.22 12.88 -10.11
C GLY A 110 25.23 11.73 -10.19
N GLU A 111 26.50 12.02 -9.91
CA GLU A 111 27.56 10.99 -9.89
C GLU A 111 27.38 10.02 -8.72
N ALA A 112 27.05 10.51 -7.52
CA ALA A 112 26.75 9.66 -6.38
C ALA A 112 25.52 8.76 -6.64
N MET A 113 24.53 9.28 -7.37
CA MET A 113 23.33 8.55 -7.74
C MET A 113 23.61 7.50 -8.83
N VAL A 114 24.52 7.78 -9.77
CA VAL A 114 24.98 6.79 -10.77
C VAL A 114 25.76 5.68 -10.08
N GLU A 115 26.61 6.00 -9.12
CA GLU A 115 27.37 4.99 -8.35
C GLU A 115 26.43 4.11 -7.52
N ASP A 116 25.45 4.69 -6.84
CA ASP A 116 24.42 3.95 -6.12
C ASP A 116 23.60 3.06 -7.07
N MET A 117 23.30 3.56 -8.29
CA MET A 117 22.65 2.78 -9.34
C MET A 117 23.49 1.59 -9.80
N VAL A 118 24.80 1.79 -9.99
CA VAL A 118 25.71 0.73 -10.42
C VAL A 118 25.82 -0.34 -9.33
N GLN A 119 25.95 0.06 -8.07
CA GLN A 119 25.98 -0.86 -6.94
C GLN A 119 24.65 -1.61 -6.78
N ARG A 120 23.52 -0.93 -6.87
CA ARG A 120 22.18 -1.58 -6.84
C ARG A 120 21.98 -2.51 -8.04
N ARG A 121 22.44 -2.15 -9.23
CA ARG A 121 22.42 -3.04 -10.39
C ARG A 121 23.20 -4.33 -10.15
N GLN A 122 24.30 -4.28 -9.42
CA GLN A 122 25.09 -5.47 -9.10
C GLN A 122 24.29 -6.44 -8.22
N TYR A 123 23.48 -5.95 -7.28
CA TYR A 123 22.55 -6.77 -6.50
C TYR A 123 21.31 -7.18 -7.31
N MET A 124 20.79 -6.31 -8.16
CA MET A 124 19.62 -6.59 -9.01
C MET A 124 19.94 -7.46 -10.24
N LEU A 125 21.19 -7.58 -10.63
CA LEU A 125 21.63 -8.46 -11.72
C LEU A 125 21.46 -9.95 -11.39
N SER A 126 21.29 -10.29 -10.11
CA SER A 126 21.01 -11.67 -9.69
C SER A 126 19.52 -12.03 -9.79
N MET A 127 18.61 -11.05 -9.73
CA MET A 127 17.17 -11.28 -9.87
C MET A 127 16.80 -11.35 -11.35
N PRO A 128 16.21 -12.46 -11.86
CA PRO A 128 15.77 -12.55 -13.24
C PRO A 128 14.61 -11.58 -13.54
N ALA A 129 14.46 -11.17 -14.79
CA ALA A 129 13.24 -10.54 -15.26
C ALA A 129 12.20 -11.65 -15.50
N TRP A 130 11.03 -11.51 -14.84
CA TRP A 130 10.02 -12.57 -14.82
C TRP A 130 8.94 -12.41 -15.90
N GLN A 131 9.14 -11.49 -16.85
CA GLN A 131 8.16 -11.19 -17.90
C GLN A 131 7.78 -12.43 -18.74
N GLU A 132 8.75 -13.31 -18.99
CA GLU A 132 8.55 -14.52 -19.81
C GLU A 132 8.14 -15.75 -19.00
N GLU A 133 8.07 -15.65 -17.67
CA GLU A 133 7.57 -16.73 -16.82
C GLU A 133 6.04 -16.65 -16.73
N PRO A 134 5.30 -17.57 -17.37
CA PRO A 134 3.84 -17.45 -17.51
C PRO A 134 3.12 -17.39 -16.16
N ARG A 135 3.63 -18.12 -15.17
CA ARG A 135 3.00 -18.20 -13.85
C ARG A 135 3.17 -16.91 -13.06
N VAL A 136 4.35 -16.30 -13.12
CA VAL A 136 4.58 -15.00 -12.47
C VAL A 136 3.79 -13.91 -13.18
N ASN A 137 3.81 -13.90 -14.51
CA ASN A 137 3.09 -12.90 -15.30
C ASN A 137 1.57 -12.96 -15.06
N ALA A 138 0.98 -14.15 -15.10
CA ALA A 138 -0.46 -14.33 -14.87
C ALA A 138 -0.90 -13.95 -13.44
N HIS A 139 -0.02 -14.10 -12.44
CA HIS A 139 -0.33 -13.92 -11.03
C HIS A 139 0.46 -12.76 -10.38
N ILE A 140 0.93 -11.80 -11.15
CA ILE A 140 1.76 -10.70 -10.63
C ILE A 140 0.99 -9.81 -9.63
N ALA A 141 -0.32 -9.63 -9.85
CA ALA A 141 -1.19 -8.90 -8.94
C ALA A 141 -1.42 -9.67 -7.64
N ASP A 142 -1.58 -10.99 -7.72
CA ASP A 142 -1.68 -11.89 -6.57
C ASP A 142 -0.40 -11.86 -5.74
N LEU A 143 0.76 -11.92 -6.41
CA LEU A 143 2.07 -11.84 -5.77
C LEU A 143 2.23 -10.53 -4.99
N TYR A 144 1.84 -9.40 -5.60
CA TYR A 144 1.83 -8.12 -4.90
C TYR A 144 0.88 -8.11 -3.71
N ALA A 145 -0.34 -8.64 -3.85
CA ALA A 145 -1.31 -8.73 -2.77
C ALA A 145 -0.76 -9.53 -1.57
N TYR A 146 -0.11 -10.66 -1.83
CA TYR A 146 0.53 -11.46 -0.78
C TYR A 146 1.65 -10.67 -0.07
N LEU A 147 2.60 -10.16 -0.82
CA LEU A 147 3.73 -9.44 -0.24
C LEU A 147 3.30 -8.18 0.50
N ARG A 148 2.28 -7.48 0.00
CA ARG A 148 1.70 -6.33 0.67
C ARG A 148 1.02 -6.72 1.99
N ALA A 149 0.21 -7.78 2.00
CA ALA A 149 -0.43 -8.31 3.20
C ALA A 149 0.61 -8.75 4.26
N ARG A 150 1.73 -9.34 3.82
CA ARG A 150 2.88 -9.65 4.68
C ARG A 150 3.52 -8.39 5.26
N ALA A 151 3.79 -7.40 4.41
CA ALA A 151 4.42 -6.13 4.79
C ALA A 151 3.55 -5.32 5.76
N ASP A 152 2.23 -5.35 5.58
CA ASP A 152 1.26 -4.66 6.44
C ASP A 152 0.92 -5.46 7.72
N GLY A 153 1.41 -6.70 7.85
CA GLY A 153 1.16 -7.57 9.00
C GLY A 153 -0.24 -8.21 9.03
N THR A 154 -1.03 -8.05 7.97
CA THR A 154 -2.38 -8.67 7.87
C THR A 154 -2.31 -10.15 7.51
N GLN A 155 -1.22 -10.60 6.91
CA GLN A 155 -0.87 -12.01 6.70
C GLN A 155 0.33 -12.37 7.55
N GLY A 156 0.15 -13.37 8.42
CA GLY A 156 1.22 -13.94 9.23
C GLY A 156 2.18 -14.85 8.45
N LEU A 157 3.06 -15.51 9.19
CA LEU A 157 3.95 -16.54 8.63
C LEU A 157 3.17 -17.76 8.12
N GLY A 158 3.72 -18.43 7.13
CA GLY A 158 3.18 -19.67 6.61
C GLY A 158 2.11 -19.50 5.52
N ARG A 159 1.33 -20.56 5.31
CA ARG A 159 0.34 -20.65 4.25
C ARG A 159 -0.91 -19.82 4.57
N PRO A 160 -1.34 -18.90 3.70
CA PRO A 160 -2.62 -18.21 3.83
C PRO A 160 -3.82 -19.16 3.70
N PRO A 161 -4.98 -18.81 4.26
CA PRO A 161 -6.23 -19.51 3.96
C PRO A 161 -6.56 -19.42 2.46
N GLN A 162 -7.27 -20.44 1.97
CA GLN A 162 -7.77 -20.48 0.59
C GLN A 162 -9.02 -19.64 0.44
#